data_d6650657c9ef8f0a235d6a5135b0c8b6
#
_entry.id   d6650657c9ef8f0a235d6a5135b0c8b6
#
_cell.length_a   1.000
_cell.length_b   1.000
_cell.length_c   1.000
_cell.angle_alpha   90.00
_cell.angle_beta   90.00
_cell.angle_gamma   90.00
#
_symmetry.space_group_name_H-M   'P 1'
#
loop_
_entity.id
_entity.type
_entity.pdbx_description
1 polymer ?
#
loop_
_entity_poly.entity_id
_entity_poly.type
_entity_poly.pdbx_seq_one_letter_code
_entity_poly.pdbx_strand_id
1 'polypeptide(L)'
;MSFFENTRKPQGVGGRVMVSMMNIGHHALASWGLQFLTPAPDARILDCGCGGGANIKRMLKQCPQGIVKGIDYSPVSVDTARDVNQAAINAGRCVIWQGNVDSIIFASDWFDVVTAFETVYFWPDILRCFREVRRVLKPGGTFLICNECSGDTGRGDKWAKKIGGMTIYRDVQLKAMLEQTGFRNIQVHKNQKDWLCITAQK
;
A
#
# COMPACT_ATOMS: atom_id res chain seq x y z
N MET A 1 16.35 2.84 -19.59
CA MET A 1 15.46 2.27 -18.57
C MET A 1 14.27 1.65 -19.30
N SER A 2 13.97 0.38 -19.06
CA SER A 2 12.84 -0.31 -19.70
C SER A 2 11.51 0.34 -19.24
N PHE A 3 10.48 0.34 -20.10
CA PHE A 3 9.12 0.80 -19.73
C PHE A 3 8.61 0.13 -18.44
N PHE A 4 8.91 -1.16 -18.26
CA PHE A 4 8.50 -1.93 -17.08
C PHE A 4 9.25 -1.56 -15.79
N GLU A 5 10.45 -0.96 -15.87
CA GLU A 5 11.15 -0.47 -14.67
C GLU A 5 10.44 0.74 -14.04
N ASN A 6 9.68 1.51 -14.83
CA ASN A 6 8.83 2.58 -14.33
C ASN A 6 7.64 2.07 -13.48
N THR A 7 7.32 0.78 -13.53
CA THR A 7 6.32 0.17 -12.63
C THR A 7 6.84 0.13 -11.20
N ARG A 8 8.13 -0.16 -11.02
CA ARG A 8 8.78 -0.22 -9.72
C ARG A 8 9.18 1.18 -9.22
N LYS A 9 9.92 1.94 -10.04
CA LYS A 9 10.43 3.27 -9.68
C LYS A 9 10.15 4.27 -10.80
N PRO A 10 8.95 4.88 -10.83
CA PRO A 10 8.59 5.87 -11.85
C PRO A 10 9.59 7.03 -11.89
N GLN A 11 10.05 7.41 -13.11
CA GLN A 11 10.96 8.51 -13.32
C GLN A 11 10.57 9.33 -14.56
N GLY A 12 10.77 10.65 -14.51
CA GLY A 12 10.51 11.56 -15.61
C GLY A 12 9.05 11.55 -16.11
N VAL A 13 8.83 12.03 -17.33
CA VAL A 13 7.50 12.13 -17.96
C VAL A 13 6.87 10.73 -18.15
N GLY A 14 7.64 9.75 -18.60
CA GLY A 14 7.17 8.35 -18.76
C GLY A 14 6.70 7.74 -17.44
N GLY A 15 7.38 8.07 -16.34
CA GLY A 15 6.97 7.66 -14.99
C GLY A 15 5.63 8.27 -14.57
N ARG A 16 5.38 9.54 -14.85
CA ARG A 16 4.08 10.19 -14.57
C ARG A 16 2.93 9.53 -15.32
N VAL A 17 3.13 9.22 -16.59
CA VAL A 17 2.11 8.49 -17.39
C VAL A 17 1.86 7.11 -16.79
N MET A 18 2.91 6.37 -16.43
CA MET A 18 2.79 5.05 -15.80
C MET A 18 2.00 5.12 -14.49
N VAL A 19 2.32 6.05 -13.59
CA VAL A 19 1.60 6.26 -12.32
C VAL A 19 0.13 6.57 -12.55
N SER A 20 -0.19 7.40 -13.55
CA SER A 20 -1.58 7.72 -13.90
C SER A 20 -2.33 6.48 -14.43
N MET A 21 -1.69 5.67 -15.27
CA MET A 21 -2.27 4.42 -15.76
C MET A 21 -2.50 3.41 -14.62
N MET A 22 -1.57 3.30 -13.67
CA MET A 22 -1.70 2.44 -12.49
C MET A 22 -2.86 2.89 -11.60
N ASN A 23 -3.04 4.20 -11.40
CA ASN A 23 -4.18 4.76 -10.65
C ASN A 23 -5.54 4.32 -11.22
N ILE A 24 -5.64 4.19 -12.55
CA ILE A 24 -6.86 3.74 -13.24
C ILE A 24 -6.95 2.21 -13.22
N GLY A 25 -5.88 1.51 -13.58
CA GLY A 25 -5.86 0.06 -13.73
C GLY A 25 -6.17 -0.69 -12.42
N HIS A 26 -5.67 -0.20 -11.29
CA HIS A 26 -5.86 -0.85 -9.99
C HIS A 26 -7.14 -0.40 -9.26
N HIS A 27 -8.04 0.37 -9.91
CA HIS A 27 -9.28 0.85 -9.28
C HIS A 27 -10.16 -0.28 -8.74
N ALA A 28 -10.39 -1.31 -9.53
CA ALA A 28 -11.25 -2.43 -9.15
C ALA A 28 -10.65 -3.25 -8.00
N LEU A 29 -9.33 -3.51 -8.04
CA LEU A 29 -8.59 -4.17 -6.97
C LEU A 29 -8.67 -3.38 -5.67
N ALA A 30 -8.38 -2.08 -5.72
CA ALA A 30 -8.43 -1.22 -4.55
C ALA A 30 -9.83 -1.14 -3.93
N SER A 31 -10.87 -1.03 -4.77
CA SER A 31 -12.26 -1.03 -4.31
C SER A 31 -12.65 -2.34 -3.65
N TRP A 32 -12.15 -3.47 -4.17
CA TRP A 32 -12.37 -4.78 -3.56
C TRP A 32 -11.61 -4.92 -2.24
N GLY A 33 -10.34 -4.49 -2.17
CA GLY A 33 -9.55 -4.55 -0.93
C GLY A 33 -10.12 -3.66 0.17
N LEU A 34 -10.54 -2.44 -0.16
CA LEU A 34 -11.07 -1.48 0.81
C LEU A 34 -12.39 -1.91 1.46
N GLN A 35 -13.15 -2.85 0.88
CA GLN A 35 -14.37 -3.38 1.51
C GLN A 35 -14.10 -4.19 2.79
N PHE A 36 -12.84 -4.65 2.98
CA PHE A 36 -12.41 -5.36 4.20
C PHE A 36 -11.96 -4.42 5.32
N LEU A 37 -12.09 -3.10 5.13
CA LEU A 37 -11.83 -2.07 6.12
C LEU A 37 -13.11 -1.31 6.47
N THR A 38 -13.31 -1.09 7.74
CA THR A 38 -14.35 -0.21 8.29
C THR A 38 -13.70 0.80 9.23
N PRO A 39 -12.93 1.78 8.69
CA PRO A 39 -12.27 2.78 9.53
C PRO A 39 -13.30 3.67 10.21
N ALA A 40 -13.00 4.11 11.43
CA ALA A 40 -13.79 5.12 12.10
C ALA A 40 -13.80 6.44 11.28
N PRO A 41 -14.85 7.27 11.39
CA PRO A 41 -14.94 8.52 10.63
C PRO A 41 -13.77 9.48 10.83
N ASP A 42 -13.08 9.41 11.98
CA ASP A 42 -11.93 10.21 12.40
C ASP A 42 -10.60 9.45 12.32
N ALA A 43 -10.58 8.27 11.70
CA ALA A 43 -9.41 7.39 11.63
C ALA A 43 -8.17 8.08 11.03
N ARG A 44 -7.01 7.72 11.55
CA ARG A 44 -5.70 8.07 11.01
C ARG A 44 -5.17 6.90 10.19
N ILE A 45 -5.01 7.10 8.90
CA ILE A 45 -4.62 6.04 7.95
C ILE A 45 -3.25 6.38 7.33
N LEU A 46 -2.40 5.36 7.16
CA LEU A 46 -1.15 5.46 6.38
C LEU A 46 -1.24 4.54 5.16
N ASP A 47 -0.95 5.07 3.98
CA ASP A 47 -0.79 4.29 2.74
C ASP A 47 0.71 4.13 2.43
N CYS A 48 1.21 2.90 2.54
CA CYS A 48 2.61 2.54 2.31
C CYS A 48 2.84 2.14 0.86
N GLY A 49 3.66 2.93 0.12
CA GLY A 49 3.79 2.82 -1.33
C GLY A 49 2.56 3.40 -2.02
N CYS A 50 2.20 4.63 -1.66
CA CYS A 50 0.93 5.26 -2.07
C CYS A 50 0.83 5.57 -3.58
N GLY A 51 1.92 5.39 -4.34
CA GLY A 51 1.96 5.63 -5.78
C GLY A 51 1.41 7.02 -6.14
N GLY A 52 0.49 7.08 -7.09
CA GLY A 52 -0.16 8.33 -7.51
C GLY A 52 -1.30 8.82 -6.61
N GLY A 53 -1.48 8.26 -5.42
CA GLY A 53 -2.38 8.77 -4.39
C GLY A 53 -3.88 8.52 -4.61
N ALA A 54 -4.27 7.69 -5.57
CA ALA A 54 -5.68 7.41 -5.84
C ALA A 54 -6.38 6.71 -4.66
N ASN A 55 -5.68 5.82 -3.93
CA ASN A 55 -6.22 5.13 -2.77
C ASN A 55 -6.35 6.08 -1.56
N ILE A 56 -5.42 7.01 -1.39
CA ILE A 56 -5.55 8.10 -0.39
C ILE A 56 -6.88 8.83 -0.56
N LYS A 57 -7.21 9.23 -1.81
CA LYS A 57 -8.48 9.91 -2.11
C LYS A 57 -9.72 9.07 -1.76
N ARG A 58 -9.63 7.73 -1.93
CA ARG A 58 -10.73 6.79 -1.56
C ARG A 58 -10.86 6.68 -0.04
N MET A 59 -9.75 6.51 0.67
CA MET A 59 -9.73 6.40 2.13
C MET A 59 -10.20 7.68 2.81
N LEU A 60 -9.86 8.86 2.29
CA LEU A 60 -10.37 10.15 2.76
C LEU A 60 -11.90 10.28 2.71
N LYS A 61 -12.56 9.56 1.79
CA LYS A 61 -14.03 9.48 1.73
C LYS A 61 -14.60 8.54 2.78
N GLN A 62 -13.87 7.48 3.14
CA GLN A 62 -14.30 6.53 4.19
C GLN A 62 -14.12 7.10 5.59
N CYS A 63 -13.16 8.03 5.80
CA CYS A 63 -12.92 8.70 7.07
C CYS A 63 -13.08 10.22 6.91
N PRO A 64 -14.31 10.76 6.83
CA PRO A 64 -14.56 12.17 6.49
C PRO A 64 -14.00 13.18 7.50
N GLN A 65 -13.77 12.78 8.74
CA GLN A 65 -13.16 13.59 9.81
C GLN A 65 -11.70 13.17 10.09
N GLY A 66 -11.22 12.13 9.42
CA GLY A 66 -9.91 11.55 9.62
C GLY A 66 -8.81 12.19 8.78
N ILE A 67 -7.60 11.65 8.93
CA ILE A 67 -6.39 12.08 8.25
C ILE A 67 -5.79 10.86 7.53
N VAL A 68 -5.45 11.03 6.25
CA VAL A 68 -4.74 10.01 5.49
C VAL A 68 -3.35 10.53 5.14
N LYS A 69 -2.31 9.79 5.54
CA LYS A 69 -0.93 10.05 5.15
C LYS A 69 -0.47 9.02 4.13
N GLY A 70 0.43 9.42 3.24
CA GLY A 70 1.06 8.53 2.26
C GLY A 70 2.58 8.61 2.33
N ILE A 71 3.22 7.48 2.09
CA ILE A 71 4.67 7.43 1.82
C ILE A 71 4.91 6.67 0.54
N ASP A 72 5.85 7.17 -0.26
CA ASP A 72 6.38 6.49 -1.45
C ASP A 72 7.86 6.85 -1.62
N TYR A 73 8.68 5.90 -2.09
CA TYR A 73 10.10 6.17 -2.29
C TYR A 73 10.40 6.91 -3.59
N SER A 74 9.46 6.88 -4.56
CA SER A 74 9.59 7.58 -5.84
C SER A 74 9.14 9.04 -5.73
N PRO A 75 10.02 10.02 -6.01
CA PRO A 75 9.63 11.42 -6.01
C PRO A 75 8.52 11.72 -7.02
N VAL A 76 8.51 11.06 -8.18
CA VAL A 76 7.46 11.21 -9.19
C VAL A 76 6.10 10.75 -8.70
N SER A 77 6.06 9.63 -7.96
CA SER A 77 4.83 9.15 -7.31
C SER A 77 4.34 10.14 -6.26
N VAL A 78 5.24 10.63 -5.41
CA VAL A 78 4.93 11.63 -4.36
C VAL A 78 4.35 12.90 -4.95
N ASP A 79 4.95 13.46 -6.00
CA ASP A 79 4.47 14.68 -6.65
C ASP A 79 3.10 14.45 -7.27
N THR A 80 2.91 13.33 -8.01
CA THR A 80 1.62 12.96 -8.58
C THR A 80 0.54 12.78 -7.50
N ALA A 81 0.90 12.13 -6.38
CA ALA A 81 -0.03 11.92 -5.28
C ALA A 81 -0.44 13.23 -4.60
N ARG A 82 0.48 14.19 -4.49
CA ARG A 82 0.20 15.55 -3.98
C ARG A 82 -0.77 16.29 -4.89
N ASP A 83 -0.52 16.27 -6.21
CA ASP A 83 -1.41 16.89 -7.21
C ASP A 83 -2.83 16.32 -7.11
N VAL A 84 -2.96 14.98 -7.05
CA VAL A 84 -4.27 14.28 -6.96
C VAL A 84 -5.02 14.60 -5.67
N ASN A 85 -4.31 14.88 -4.56
CA ASN A 85 -4.89 15.11 -3.24
C ASN A 85 -4.75 16.54 -2.74
N GLN A 86 -4.44 17.51 -3.62
CA GLN A 86 -4.15 18.91 -3.26
C GLN A 86 -5.25 19.54 -2.39
N ALA A 87 -6.52 19.31 -2.70
CA ALA A 87 -7.63 19.83 -1.90
C ALA A 87 -7.63 19.30 -0.46
N ALA A 88 -7.32 18.02 -0.27
CA ALA A 88 -7.24 17.41 1.06
C ALA A 88 -5.99 17.88 1.82
N ILE A 89 -4.88 18.13 1.12
CA ILE A 89 -3.66 18.71 1.69
C ILE A 89 -3.94 20.11 2.20
N ASN A 90 -4.59 20.96 1.40
CA ASN A 90 -4.96 22.32 1.77
C ASN A 90 -5.93 22.34 2.97
N ALA A 91 -6.79 21.32 3.09
CA ALA A 91 -7.70 21.16 4.22
C ALA A 91 -7.04 20.53 5.48
N GLY A 92 -5.71 20.28 5.44
CA GLY A 92 -4.97 19.66 6.57
C GLY A 92 -5.29 18.17 6.81
N ARG A 93 -6.00 17.51 5.87
CA ARG A 93 -6.44 16.12 6.00
C ARG A 93 -5.56 15.10 5.28
N CYS A 94 -4.57 15.56 4.53
CA CYS A 94 -3.64 14.70 3.81
C CYS A 94 -2.22 15.21 3.91
N VAL A 95 -1.27 14.30 4.07
CA VAL A 95 0.17 14.59 3.99
C VAL A 95 0.86 13.46 3.23
N ILE A 96 1.70 13.81 2.26
CA ILE A 96 2.42 12.83 1.44
C ILE A 96 3.92 13.11 1.52
N TRP A 97 4.68 12.08 1.92
CA TRP A 97 6.12 12.15 2.13
C TRP A 97 6.86 11.21 1.20
N GLN A 98 8.05 11.65 0.77
CA GLN A 98 8.99 10.72 0.19
C GLN A 98 9.68 9.94 1.31
N GLY A 99 9.64 8.61 1.25
CA GLY A 99 10.25 7.76 2.27
C GLY A 99 10.13 6.27 1.96
N ASN A 100 10.84 5.48 2.75
CA ASN A 100 10.84 4.02 2.64
C ASN A 100 10.03 3.38 3.76
N VAL A 101 9.45 2.22 3.47
CA VAL A 101 8.63 1.48 4.44
C VAL A 101 9.49 0.78 5.50
N ASP A 102 10.76 0.52 5.21
CA ASP A 102 11.71 -0.07 6.17
C ASP A 102 12.22 0.92 7.23
N SER A 103 11.85 2.21 7.12
CA SER A 103 12.20 3.28 8.06
C SER A 103 11.13 4.38 8.04
N ILE A 104 9.95 4.07 8.57
CA ILE A 104 8.80 4.99 8.56
C ILE A 104 9.04 6.15 9.53
N ILE A 105 8.97 7.40 9.02
CA ILE A 105 9.28 8.62 9.77
C ILE A 105 8.27 8.97 10.88
N PHE A 106 7.13 8.30 10.94
CA PHE A 106 6.07 8.61 11.89
C PHE A 106 6.30 7.93 13.23
N ALA A 107 5.73 8.53 14.28
CA ALA A 107 5.79 8.01 15.65
C ALA A 107 5.11 6.63 15.77
N SER A 108 5.51 5.87 16.78
CA SER A 108 4.84 4.63 17.19
C SER A 108 3.39 4.92 17.60
N ASP A 109 2.51 3.93 17.42
CA ASP A 109 1.14 3.95 17.93
C ASP A 109 0.30 5.15 17.43
N TRP A 110 0.52 5.56 16.19
CA TRP A 110 -0.12 6.77 15.66
C TRP A 110 -1.30 6.49 14.70
N PHE A 111 -1.25 5.38 13.95
CA PHE A 111 -2.27 5.06 12.93
C PHE A 111 -3.26 4.00 13.41
N ASP A 112 -4.52 4.18 13.07
CA ASP A 112 -5.58 3.19 13.26
C ASP A 112 -5.53 2.12 12.16
N VAL A 113 -5.14 2.52 10.94
CA VAL A 113 -5.02 1.64 9.78
C VAL A 113 -3.74 1.95 9.01
N VAL A 114 -3.07 0.90 8.54
CA VAL A 114 -2.01 0.99 7.52
C VAL A 114 -2.41 0.15 6.32
N THR A 115 -2.20 0.66 5.10
CA THR A 115 -2.50 -0.05 3.86
C THR A 115 -1.27 -0.20 2.98
N ALA A 116 -1.25 -1.28 2.18
CA ALA A 116 -0.26 -1.55 1.16
C ALA A 116 -0.95 -2.18 -0.07
N PHE A 117 -1.15 -1.38 -1.13
CA PHE A 117 -1.78 -1.82 -2.37
C PHE A 117 -0.74 -1.97 -3.46
N GLU A 118 -0.54 -3.18 -3.99
CA GLU A 118 0.37 -3.48 -5.10
C GLU A 118 1.84 -3.09 -4.84
N THR A 119 2.28 -3.01 -3.59
CA THR A 119 3.59 -2.48 -3.25
C THR A 119 4.49 -3.46 -2.49
N VAL A 120 3.92 -4.40 -1.74
CA VAL A 120 4.67 -5.38 -0.91
C VAL A 120 5.66 -6.20 -1.74
N TYR A 121 5.40 -6.38 -3.02
CA TYR A 121 6.29 -7.03 -3.99
C TYR A 121 7.70 -6.43 -4.07
N PHE A 122 7.83 -5.15 -3.73
CA PHE A 122 9.04 -4.34 -3.91
C PHE A 122 9.70 -3.95 -2.59
N TRP A 123 9.15 -4.37 -1.47
CA TRP A 123 9.70 -4.04 -0.16
C TRP A 123 11.04 -4.77 0.05
N PRO A 124 12.12 -4.09 0.47
CA PRO A 124 13.45 -4.69 0.50
C PRO A 124 13.53 -5.80 1.56
N ASP A 125 13.58 -5.49 2.82
CA ASP A 125 13.51 -6.43 3.95
C ASP A 125 12.06 -6.45 4.46
N ILE A 126 11.28 -7.42 3.99
CA ILE A 126 9.85 -7.47 4.29
C ILE A 126 9.57 -7.61 5.79
N LEU A 127 10.40 -8.36 6.53
CA LEU A 127 10.24 -8.51 7.97
C LEU A 127 10.52 -7.19 8.70
N ARG A 128 11.52 -6.44 8.27
CA ARG A 128 11.79 -5.10 8.79
C ARG A 128 10.65 -4.14 8.46
N CYS A 129 10.16 -4.16 7.22
CA CYS A 129 9.00 -3.37 6.81
C CYS A 129 7.75 -3.68 7.65
N PHE A 130 7.47 -4.97 7.90
CA PHE A 130 6.33 -5.37 8.74
C PHE A 130 6.50 -4.92 10.19
N ARG A 131 7.71 -4.96 10.76
CA ARG A 131 7.98 -4.41 12.10
C ARG A 131 7.74 -2.90 12.16
N GLU A 132 8.15 -2.15 11.14
CA GLU A 132 7.90 -0.71 11.05
C GLU A 132 6.41 -0.38 10.91
N VAL A 133 5.68 -1.11 10.05
CA VAL A 133 4.21 -1.00 9.95
C VAL A 133 3.56 -1.27 11.30
N ARG A 134 3.97 -2.36 11.97
CA ARG A 134 3.46 -2.70 13.30
C ARG A 134 3.82 -1.63 14.35
N ARG A 135 5.02 -1.06 14.28
CA ARG A 135 5.44 0.00 15.21
C ARG A 135 4.53 1.21 15.13
N VAL A 136 4.21 1.69 13.92
CA VAL A 136 3.40 2.90 13.73
C VAL A 136 1.91 2.67 13.93
N LEU A 137 1.42 1.43 13.85
CA LEU A 137 0.04 1.07 14.18
C LEU A 137 -0.21 1.20 15.69
N LYS A 138 -1.37 1.71 16.06
CA LYS A 138 -1.90 1.65 17.44
C LYS A 138 -2.16 0.19 17.86
N PRO A 139 -2.14 -0.13 19.16
CA PRO A 139 -2.67 -1.40 19.66
C PRO A 139 -4.08 -1.64 19.11
N GLY A 140 -4.32 -2.81 18.51
CA GLY A 140 -5.59 -3.15 17.85
C GLY A 140 -5.78 -2.54 16.46
N GLY A 141 -4.85 -1.70 15.99
CA GLY A 141 -4.87 -1.14 14.64
C GLY A 141 -4.71 -2.20 13.55
N THR A 142 -5.23 -1.94 12.38
CA THR A 142 -5.30 -2.90 11.26
C THR A 142 -4.29 -2.60 10.18
N PHE A 143 -3.55 -3.61 9.74
CA PHE A 143 -2.75 -3.60 8.52
C PHE A 143 -3.52 -4.33 7.41
N LEU A 144 -3.63 -3.71 6.24
CA LEU A 144 -4.20 -4.31 5.03
C LEU A 144 -3.15 -4.39 3.93
N ILE A 145 -2.94 -5.59 3.39
CA ILE A 145 -2.18 -5.86 2.16
C ILE A 145 -3.18 -6.25 1.07
N CYS A 146 -3.10 -5.63 -0.12
CA CYS A 146 -3.95 -5.98 -1.24
C CYS A 146 -3.12 -6.07 -2.53
N ASN A 147 -3.11 -7.26 -3.13
CA ASN A 147 -2.26 -7.62 -4.26
C ASN A 147 -3.09 -8.23 -5.41
N GLU A 148 -2.72 -7.92 -6.65
CA GLU A 148 -3.35 -8.49 -7.86
C GLU A 148 -2.96 -9.96 -8.08
N CYS A 149 -1.84 -10.41 -7.50
CA CYS A 149 -1.35 -11.77 -7.63
C CYS A 149 -1.23 -12.43 -6.25
N SER A 150 -1.93 -13.56 -6.06
CA SER A 150 -1.87 -14.35 -4.83
C SER A 150 -0.59 -15.20 -4.70
N GLY A 151 0.16 -15.38 -5.79
CA GLY A 151 1.29 -16.29 -5.87
C GLY A 151 0.93 -17.77 -6.02
N ASP A 152 -0.35 -18.13 -5.99
CA ASP A 152 -0.78 -19.53 -6.07
C ASP A 152 -0.93 -20.04 -7.51
N THR A 153 -1.23 -19.16 -8.45
CA THR A 153 -1.58 -19.53 -9.84
C THR A 153 -0.41 -19.41 -10.81
N GLY A 154 0.74 -18.88 -10.38
CA GLY A 154 1.87 -18.54 -11.27
C GLY A 154 1.59 -17.35 -12.21
N ARG A 155 0.43 -16.72 -12.10
CA ARG A 155 0.02 -15.58 -12.93
C ARG A 155 0.97 -14.41 -12.86
N GLY A 156 1.56 -14.21 -11.69
CA GLY A 156 2.54 -13.15 -11.43
C GLY A 156 3.96 -13.44 -11.90
N ASP A 157 4.32 -14.71 -12.16
CA ASP A 157 5.70 -15.11 -12.46
C ASP A 157 6.28 -14.40 -13.69
N LYS A 158 5.44 -14.16 -14.71
CA LYS A 158 5.82 -13.39 -15.89
C LYS A 158 6.20 -11.94 -15.57
N TRP A 159 5.57 -11.36 -14.56
CA TRP A 159 5.85 -10.00 -14.11
C TRP A 159 7.11 -9.96 -13.25
N ALA A 160 7.26 -10.92 -12.32
CA ALA A 160 8.48 -11.06 -11.52
C ALA A 160 9.74 -11.25 -12.39
N LYS A 161 9.61 -11.94 -13.54
CA LYS A 161 10.72 -12.09 -14.53
C LYS A 161 11.01 -10.80 -15.31
N LYS A 162 10.01 -9.93 -15.50
CA LYS A 162 10.13 -8.70 -16.31
C LYS A 162 10.51 -7.47 -15.49
N ILE A 163 10.10 -7.44 -14.23
CA ILE A 163 10.29 -6.30 -13.33
C ILE A 163 11.34 -6.69 -12.30
N GLY A 164 12.54 -6.14 -12.44
CA GLY A 164 13.66 -6.43 -11.54
C GLY A 164 13.32 -6.14 -10.07
N GLY A 165 13.63 -7.08 -9.18
CA GLY A 165 13.39 -6.95 -7.74
C GLY A 165 11.94 -7.08 -7.29
N MET A 166 11.04 -7.59 -8.15
CA MET A 166 9.66 -7.94 -7.77
C MET A 166 9.65 -9.36 -7.19
N THR A 167 9.13 -9.50 -5.99
CA THR A 167 8.92 -10.80 -5.31
C THR A 167 7.43 -11.02 -5.09
N ILE A 168 6.88 -12.10 -5.66
CA ILE A 168 5.50 -12.48 -5.43
C ILE A 168 5.46 -13.48 -4.27
N TYR A 169 4.77 -13.09 -3.22
CA TYR A 169 4.59 -13.91 -2.02
C TYR A 169 3.24 -14.61 -2.07
N ARG A 170 3.22 -15.89 -1.72
CA ARG A 170 1.97 -16.61 -1.46
C ARG A 170 1.34 -16.15 -0.14
N ASP A 171 0.04 -16.29 -0.03
CA ASP A 171 -0.71 -15.96 1.19
C ASP A 171 -0.13 -16.62 2.45
N VAL A 172 0.22 -17.91 2.38
CA VAL A 172 0.83 -18.66 3.49
C VAL A 172 2.18 -18.06 3.93
N GLN A 173 2.97 -17.52 2.98
CA GLN A 173 4.24 -16.89 3.28
C GLN A 173 4.03 -15.53 3.97
N LEU A 174 3.13 -14.69 3.43
CA LEU A 174 2.79 -13.40 4.03
C LEU A 174 2.19 -13.58 5.42
N LYS A 175 1.30 -14.57 5.60
CA LYS A 175 0.73 -14.89 6.90
C LYS A 175 1.81 -15.27 7.92
N ALA A 176 2.71 -16.19 7.56
CA ALA A 176 3.81 -16.61 8.44
C ALA A 176 4.73 -15.43 8.82
N MET A 177 5.07 -14.55 7.87
CA MET A 177 5.89 -13.37 8.12
C MET A 177 5.16 -12.33 9.01
N LEU A 178 3.85 -12.17 8.85
CA LEU A 178 3.03 -11.31 9.72
C LEU A 178 2.99 -11.86 11.15
N GLU A 179 2.76 -13.18 11.32
CA GLU A 179 2.80 -13.84 12.62
C GLU A 179 4.18 -13.70 13.28
N GLN A 180 5.26 -13.92 12.53
CA GLN A 180 6.64 -13.77 13.00
C GLN A 180 6.95 -12.35 13.49
N THR A 181 6.30 -11.34 12.88
CA THR A 181 6.47 -9.93 13.27
C THR A 181 5.48 -9.46 14.33
N GLY A 182 4.67 -10.37 14.88
CA GLY A 182 3.79 -10.15 16.02
C GLY A 182 2.39 -9.66 15.67
N PHE A 183 1.98 -9.71 14.39
CA PHE A 183 0.59 -9.48 14.01
C PHE A 183 -0.28 -10.67 14.40
N ARG A 184 -1.56 -10.39 14.68
CA ARG A 184 -2.57 -11.37 15.10
C ARG A 184 -3.85 -11.19 14.28
N ASN A 185 -4.84 -12.07 14.49
CA ASN A 185 -6.15 -12.02 13.82
C ASN A 185 -6.03 -11.87 12.31
N ILE A 186 -5.10 -12.62 11.70
CA ILE A 186 -4.80 -12.54 10.28
C ILE A 186 -5.90 -13.24 9.48
N GLN A 187 -6.57 -12.47 8.62
CA GLN A 187 -7.60 -12.96 7.71
C GLN A 187 -7.10 -12.87 6.26
N VAL A 188 -7.36 -13.90 5.48
CA VAL A 188 -6.95 -14.01 4.08
C VAL A 188 -8.19 -14.08 3.21
N HIS A 189 -8.29 -13.20 2.24
CA HIS A 189 -9.35 -13.13 1.25
C HIS A 189 -8.77 -13.28 -0.15
N LYS A 190 -9.34 -14.17 -0.93
CA LYS A 190 -9.00 -14.38 -2.35
C LYS A 190 -10.25 -14.38 -3.21
N ASN A 191 -10.12 -14.06 -4.48
CA ASN A 191 -11.21 -14.14 -5.43
C ASN A 191 -10.81 -14.85 -6.72
N GLN A 192 -11.76 -15.06 -7.62
CA GLN A 192 -11.55 -15.77 -8.89
C GLN A 192 -10.59 -15.06 -9.86
N LYS A 193 -10.26 -13.78 -9.61
CA LYS A 193 -9.29 -13.01 -10.40
C LYS A 193 -7.85 -13.17 -9.91
N ASP A 194 -7.59 -14.07 -8.96
CA ASP A 194 -6.30 -14.27 -8.31
C ASP A 194 -5.88 -13.11 -7.39
N TRP A 195 -6.81 -12.22 -7.04
CA TRP A 195 -6.53 -11.14 -6.11
C TRP A 195 -6.42 -11.66 -4.68
N LEU A 196 -5.46 -11.12 -3.96
CA LEU A 196 -5.19 -11.42 -2.55
C LEU A 196 -5.40 -10.17 -1.71
N CYS A 197 -6.20 -10.27 -0.65
CA CYS A 197 -6.25 -9.28 0.40
C CYS A 197 -6.03 -9.94 1.75
N ILE A 198 -5.12 -9.38 2.55
CA ILE A 198 -4.84 -9.84 3.91
C ILE A 198 -5.08 -8.69 4.86
N THR A 199 -5.84 -8.94 5.93
CA THR A 199 -5.94 -8.03 7.08
C THR A 199 -5.28 -8.68 8.29
N ALA A 200 -4.57 -7.88 9.09
CA ALA A 200 -3.88 -8.32 10.29
C ALA A 200 -3.93 -7.23 11.36
N GLN A 201 -4.01 -7.60 12.64
CA GLN A 201 -4.06 -6.66 13.75
C GLN A 201 -2.73 -6.61 14.52
N LYS A 202 -2.38 -5.41 15.02
CA LYS A 202 -1.26 -5.23 15.94
C LYS A 202 -1.54 -5.84 17.28
#